data_0b1859200050d25a5c9bcc0a6bfcc1bb
#
_entry.id   0b1859200050d25a5c9bcc0a6bfcc1bb
#
_cell.length_a   1.000
_cell.length_b   1.000
_cell.length_c   1.000
_cell.angle_alpha   90.00
_cell.angle_beta   90.00
_cell.angle_gamma   90.00
#
_symmetry.space_group_name_H-M   'P 1'
#
loop_
_entity.id
_entity.type
_entity.pdbx_description
1 polymer ?
#
loop_
_entity_poly.entity_id
_entity_poly.type
_entity_poly.pdbx_seq_one_letter_code
_entity_poly.pdbx_strand_id
1 'polypeptide(L)'
;MDQQKITEEELNRELKGNKTTAAVCRLIGKIVAVLAFICVVTGQILLTILLIILACVLGSVKDKKDTVLKKQIGENLVKEALQEVLEDVIYEPFGKIGITQIQGSGVMIPLDYNCAEGNDHIKAVYKDLNMEFSDIILCQDENIYNEEMQVWENKKREVFKGQWL
;
A
#
# COMPACT_ATOMS: atom_id res chain seq x y z
N MET A 1 -28.91 -9.24 -3.41
CA MET A 1 -28.31 -7.95 -3.03
C MET A 1 -27.74 -7.40 -4.33
N ASP A 2 -28.40 -6.39 -4.91
CA ASP A 2 -27.98 -5.77 -6.17
C ASP A 2 -26.63 -5.07 -5.96
N GLN A 3 -25.55 -5.65 -6.47
CA GLN A 3 -24.32 -4.92 -6.67
C GLN A 3 -24.58 -3.93 -7.82
N GLN A 4 -24.73 -2.65 -7.48
CA GLN A 4 -24.83 -1.56 -8.44
C GLN A 4 -23.56 -1.59 -9.31
N LYS A 5 -23.70 -2.06 -10.53
CA LYS A 5 -22.66 -1.99 -11.56
C LYS A 5 -22.36 -0.50 -11.79
N ILE A 6 -21.27 -0.01 -11.23
CA ILE A 6 -20.84 1.38 -11.41
C ILE A 6 -20.48 1.53 -12.89
N THR A 7 -21.12 2.46 -13.57
CA THR A 7 -20.86 2.73 -14.98
C THR A 7 -19.42 3.23 -15.15
N GLU A 8 -18.71 2.83 -16.22
CA GLU A 8 -17.34 3.29 -16.52
C GLU A 8 -17.18 4.81 -16.43
N GLU A 9 -18.20 5.56 -16.80
CA GLU A 9 -18.20 7.02 -16.71
C GLU A 9 -18.22 7.53 -15.26
N GLU A 10 -18.98 6.89 -14.38
CA GLU A 10 -19.01 7.24 -12.95
C GLU A 10 -17.68 6.90 -12.27
N LEU A 11 -17.10 5.74 -12.59
CA LEU A 11 -15.79 5.34 -12.11
C LEU A 11 -14.71 6.32 -12.57
N ASN A 12 -14.70 6.70 -13.85
CA ASN A 12 -13.76 7.69 -14.38
C ASN A 12 -13.95 9.08 -13.75
N ARG A 13 -15.18 9.46 -13.42
CA ARG A 13 -15.47 10.72 -12.75
C ARG A 13 -14.97 10.74 -11.31
N GLU A 14 -15.18 9.66 -10.55
CA GLU A 14 -14.67 9.51 -9.21
C GLU A 14 -13.13 9.43 -9.17
N LEU A 15 -12.53 8.67 -10.10
CA LEU A 15 -11.08 8.58 -10.27
C LEU A 15 -10.45 9.95 -10.52
N LYS A 16 -11.07 10.75 -11.40
CA LYS A 16 -10.61 12.11 -11.72
C LYS A 16 -10.75 13.05 -10.51
N GLY A 17 -11.88 12.96 -9.79
CA GLY A 17 -12.09 13.72 -8.56
C GLY A 17 -11.10 13.39 -7.45
N ASN A 18 -10.80 12.12 -7.26
CA ASN A 18 -9.84 11.68 -6.23
C ASN A 18 -8.39 12.04 -6.59
N LYS A 19 -7.98 11.93 -7.87
CA LYS A 19 -6.66 12.37 -8.34
C LYS A 19 -6.45 13.88 -8.17
N THR A 20 -7.46 14.69 -8.52
CA THR A 20 -7.37 16.16 -8.34
C THR A 20 -7.30 16.54 -6.86
N THR A 21 -8.09 15.90 -6.00
CA THR A 21 -8.05 16.17 -4.56
C THR A 21 -6.70 15.78 -3.96
N ALA A 22 -6.12 14.64 -4.34
CA ALA A 22 -4.79 14.23 -3.88
C ALA A 22 -3.68 15.18 -4.34
N ALA A 23 -3.75 15.69 -5.58
CA ALA A 23 -2.81 16.68 -6.10
C ALA A 23 -2.91 18.02 -5.35
N VAL A 24 -4.13 18.48 -5.09
CA VAL A 24 -4.38 19.71 -4.32
C VAL A 24 -3.88 19.56 -2.88
N CYS A 25 -4.13 18.44 -2.21
CA CYS A 25 -3.61 18.18 -0.86
C CYS A 25 -2.07 18.18 -0.82
N ARG A 26 -1.40 17.64 -1.85
CA ARG A 26 0.07 17.69 -1.94
C ARG A 26 0.59 19.11 -2.09
N LEU A 27 -0.07 19.93 -2.93
CA LEU A 27 0.32 21.31 -3.14
C LEU A 27 0.15 22.12 -1.86
N ILE A 28 -1.00 22.00 -1.20
CA ILE A 28 -1.27 22.68 0.07
C ILE A 28 -0.29 22.23 1.15
N GLY A 29 0.04 20.93 1.23
CA GLY A 29 1.03 20.40 2.17
C GLY A 29 2.41 21.03 2.00
N LYS A 30 2.87 21.20 0.75
CA LYS A 30 4.14 21.90 0.46
C LYS A 30 4.12 23.38 0.89
N ILE A 31 3.03 24.09 0.63
CA ILE A 31 2.87 25.50 1.03
C ILE A 31 2.89 25.63 2.55
N VAL A 32 2.17 24.75 3.27
CA VAL A 32 2.15 24.71 4.74
C VAL A 32 3.55 24.43 5.31
N ALA A 33 4.33 23.54 4.72
CA ALA A 33 5.70 23.24 5.14
C ALA A 33 6.62 24.46 4.99
N VAL A 34 6.52 25.20 3.88
CA VAL A 34 7.29 26.44 3.66
C VAL A 34 6.90 27.52 4.68
N LEU A 35 5.61 27.69 4.94
CA LEU A 35 5.12 28.65 5.93
C LEU A 35 5.59 28.28 7.36
N ALA A 36 5.56 26.96 7.71
CA ALA A 36 6.08 26.50 8.99
C ALA A 36 7.57 26.83 9.16
N PHE A 37 8.37 26.62 8.10
CA PHE A 37 9.79 26.98 8.13
C PHE A 37 10.02 28.48 8.37
N ILE A 38 9.24 29.34 7.69
CA ILE A 38 9.31 30.80 7.88
C ILE A 38 8.93 31.17 9.32
N CYS A 39 7.90 30.54 9.90
CA CYS A 39 7.47 30.79 11.26
C CYS A 39 8.51 30.38 12.31
N VAL A 40 9.26 29.30 12.07
CA VAL A 40 10.40 28.91 12.93
C VAL A 40 11.48 30.01 12.94
N VAL A 41 11.82 30.53 11.76
CA VAL A 41 12.84 31.58 11.61
C VAL A 41 12.41 32.90 12.29
N THR A 42 11.10 33.20 12.27
CA THR A 42 10.56 34.44 12.92
C THR A 42 10.24 34.26 14.41
N GLY A 43 10.50 33.07 14.99
CA GLY A 43 10.31 32.84 16.43
C GLY A 43 8.84 32.69 16.87
N GLN A 44 7.90 32.51 15.94
CA GLN A 44 6.47 32.34 16.22
C GLN A 44 6.11 30.88 16.52
N ILE A 45 6.47 30.37 17.68
CA ILE A 45 6.35 28.96 18.07
C ILE A 45 4.91 28.44 17.99
N LEU A 46 3.94 29.20 18.47
CA LEU A 46 2.52 28.78 18.48
C LEU A 46 1.97 28.56 17.06
N LEU A 47 2.31 29.45 16.13
CA LEU A 47 1.89 29.35 14.74
C LEU A 47 2.53 28.12 14.05
N THR A 48 3.78 27.83 14.38
CA THR A 48 4.48 26.65 13.87
C THR A 48 3.80 25.36 14.30
N ILE A 49 3.43 25.23 15.57
CA ILE A 49 2.71 24.06 16.09
C ILE A 49 1.38 23.87 15.37
N LEU A 50 0.61 24.95 15.17
CA LEU A 50 -0.66 24.89 14.46
C LEU A 50 -0.50 24.41 13.01
N LEU A 51 0.54 24.89 12.31
CA LEU A 51 0.83 24.48 10.94
C LEU A 51 1.27 23.01 10.84
N ILE A 52 2.01 22.50 11.83
CA ILE A 52 2.38 21.07 11.88
C ILE A 52 1.15 20.20 12.05
N ILE A 53 0.24 20.57 12.97
CA ILE A 53 -1.03 19.82 13.16
C ILE A 53 -1.84 19.82 11.86
N LEU A 54 -1.95 20.94 11.18
CA LEU A 54 -2.67 21.03 9.91
C LEU A 54 -2.03 20.14 8.83
N ALA A 55 -0.70 20.09 8.73
CA ALA A 55 0.02 19.23 7.80
C ALA A 55 -0.23 17.75 8.08
N CYS A 56 -0.27 17.33 9.36
CA CYS A 56 -0.59 15.94 9.75
C CYS A 56 -2.01 15.54 9.36
N VAL A 57 -2.99 16.43 9.57
CA VAL A 57 -4.39 16.18 9.17
C VAL A 57 -4.52 16.03 7.66
N LEU A 58 -3.88 16.88 6.88
CA LEU A 58 -3.89 16.82 5.41
C LEU A 58 -3.21 15.53 4.89
N GLY A 59 -2.13 15.09 5.52
CA GLY A 59 -1.46 13.83 5.22
C GLY A 59 -2.39 12.63 5.41
N SER A 60 -3.06 12.56 6.55
CA SER A 60 -3.99 11.46 6.89
C SER A 60 -5.18 11.37 5.92
N VAL A 61 -5.68 12.49 5.42
CA VAL A 61 -6.77 12.53 4.43
C VAL A 61 -6.31 11.97 3.08
N LYS A 62 -5.07 12.28 2.67
CA LYS A 62 -4.48 11.76 1.43
C LYS A 62 -4.36 10.24 1.46
N ASP A 63 -3.77 9.68 2.52
CA ASP A 63 -3.51 8.25 2.64
C ASP A 63 -4.81 7.43 2.60
N LYS A 64 -5.86 7.92 3.27
CA LYS A 64 -7.19 7.29 3.21
C LYS A 64 -7.77 7.27 1.79
N LYS A 65 -7.61 8.35 1.03
CA LYS A 65 -8.14 8.44 -0.35
C LYS A 65 -7.36 7.56 -1.32
N ASP A 66 -6.04 7.50 -1.19
CA ASP A 66 -5.20 6.63 -2.02
C ASP A 66 -5.56 5.15 -1.78
N THR A 67 -5.86 4.77 -0.53
CA THR A 67 -6.32 3.42 -0.17
C THR A 67 -7.68 3.08 -0.76
N VAL A 68 -8.66 3.98 -0.63
CA VAL A 68 -10.01 3.80 -1.19
C VAL A 68 -9.94 3.70 -2.72
N LEU A 69 -9.13 4.53 -3.36
CA LEU A 69 -8.94 4.52 -4.81
C LEU A 69 -8.35 3.19 -5.30
N LYS A 70 -7.30 2.69 -4.63
CA LYS A 70 -6.68 1.39 -4.97
C LYS A 70 -7.70 0.26 -4.81
N LYS A 71 -8.50 0.30 -3.75
CA LYS A 71 -9.55 -0.70 -3.50
C LYS A 71 -10.63 -0.67 -4.61
N GLN A 72 -11.14 0.50 -4.97
CA GLN A 72 -12.16 0.63 -6.02
C GLN A 72 -11.65 0.19 -7.40
N ILE A 73 -10.41 0.54 -7.75
CA ILE A 73 -9.80 0.10 -9.02
C ILE A 73 -9.66 -1.43 -9.03
N GLY A 74 -9.17 -2.00 -7.93
CA GLY A 74 -8.98 -3.44 -7.81
C GLY A 74 -10.30 -4.23 -7.89
N GLU A 75 -11.32 -3.79 -7.14
CA GLU A 75 -12.61 -4.48 -7.10
C GLU A 75 -13.40 -4.37 -8.40
N ASN A 76 -13.31 -3.26 -9.12
CA ASN A 76 -14.15 -3.03 -10.30
C ASN A 76 -13.44 -3.33 -11.63
N LEU A 77 -12.16 -2.94 -11.78
CA LEU A 77 -11.46 -3.11 -13.06
C LEU A 77 -10.59 -4.37 -13.08
N VAL A 78 -9.78 -4.61 -12.05
CA VAL A 78 -8.86 -5.76 -12.04
C VAL A 78 -9.65 -7.05 -11.92
N LYS A 79 -10.64 -7.10 -11.03
CA LYS A 79 -11.47 -8.27 -10.84
C LYS A 79 -12.29 -8.60 -12.10
N GLU A 80 -12.89 -7.61 -12.75
CA GLU A 80 -13.68 -7.80 -13.98
C GLU A 80 -12.79 -8.32 -15.11
N ALA A 81 -11.60 -7.75 -15.30
CA ALA A 81 -10.65 -8.22 -16.30
C ALA A 81 -10.15 -9.66 -16.03
N LEU A 82 -9.94 -10.02 -14.77
CA LEU A 82 -9.54 -11.38 -14.42
C LEU A 82 -10.67 -12.39 -14.62
N GLN A 83 -11.92 -12.02 -14.37
CA GLN A 83 -13.10 -12.87 -14.56
C GLN A 83 -13.39 -13.19 -16.02
N GLU A 84 -12.78 -12.52 -16.99
CA GLU A 84 -12.85 -12.91 -18.41
C GLU A 84 -12.10 -14.21 -18.69
N VAL A 85 -11.10 -14.56 -17.87
CA VAL A 85 -10.19 -15.70 -18.10
C VAL A 85 -10.23 -16.71 -16.96
N LEU A 86 -10.51 -16.26 -15.74
CA LEU A 86 -10.47 -17.05 -14.50
C LEU A 86 -11.85 -17.14 -13.87
N GLU A 87 -12.12 -18.26 -13.21
CA GLU A 87 -13.36 -18.52 -12.46
C GLU A 87 -13.11 -18.22 -10.97
N ASP A 88 -14.19 -17.91 -10.23
CA ASP A 88 -14.18 -17.68 -8.78
C ASP A 88 -13.13 -16.68 -8.28
N VAL A 89 -12.91 -15.59 -9.02
CA VAL A 89 -11.88 -14.60 -8.72
C VAL A 89 -12.19 -13.85 -7.43
N ILE A 90 -11.26 -13.95 -6.47
CA ILE A 90 -11.18 -13.11 -5.27
C ILE A 90 -9.92 -12.26 -5.40
N TYR A 91 -10.06 -10.94 -5.39
CA TYR A 91 -8.94 -9.99 -5.45
C TYR A 91 -8.86 -9.15 -4.19
N GLU A 92 -7.73 -9.18 -3.53
CA GLU A 92 -7.42 -8.42 -2.32
C GLU A 92 -6.23 -7.49 -2.58
N PRO A 93 -6.45 -6.20 -2.88
CA PRO A 93 -5.39 -5.27 -3.28
C PRO A 93 -4.32 -5.03 -2.21
N PHE A 94 -4.61 -5.31 -0.95
CA PHE A 94 -3.68 -5.20 0.18
C PHE A 94 -3.40 -6.57 0.84
N GLY A 95 -3.95 -7.65 0.27
CA GLY A 95 -3.69 -9.01 0.70
C GLY A 95 -2.35 -9.52 0.19
N LYS A 96 -1.88 -10.61 0.78
CA LYS A 96 -0.68 -11.32 0.37
C LYS A 96 -0.76 -12.80 0.75
N ILE A 97 0.02 -13.63 0.09
CA ILE A 97 0.25 -15.02 0.51
C ILE A 97 1.01 -15.03 1.85
N GLY A 98 0.57 -15.88 2.78
CA GLY A 98 1.18 -15.99 4.10
C GLY A 98 2.57 -16.62 4.06
N ILE A 99 3.48 -16.17 4.94
CA ILE A 99 4.85 -16.71 5.03
C ILE A 99 4.86 -18.23 5.27
N THR A 100 3.96 -18.74 6.07
CA THR A 100 3.83 -20.19 6.34
C THR A 100 3.44 -20.97 5.11
N GLN A 101 2.62 -20.41 4.23
CA GLN A 101 2.22 -21.01 2.96
C GLN A 101 3.39 -21.03 1.97
N ILE A 102 4.17 -19.95 1.91
CA ILE A 102 5.39 -19.85 1.11
C ILE A 102 6.41 -20.90 1.57
N GLN A 103 6.65 -21.01 2.88
CA GLN A 103 7.54 -22.00 3.46
C GLN A 103 7.07 -23.45 3.21
N GLY A 104 5.76 -23.67 3.23
CA GLY A 104 5.14 -24.97 2.96
C GLY A 104 5.11 -25.38 1.48
N SER A 105 5.36 -24.45 0.54
CA SER A 105 5.35 -24.74 -0.91
C SER A 105 6.50 -25.63 -1.38
N GLY A 106 7.54 -25.80 -0.58
CA GLY A 106 8.75 -26.56 -0.94
C GLY A 106 9.69 -25.86 -1.89
N VAL A 107 9.40 -24.61 -2.29
CA VAL A 107 10.31 -23.80 -3.10
C VAL A 107 11.47 -23.33 -2.22
N MET A 108 12.67 -23.72 -2.60
CA MET A 108 13.89 -23.32 -1.86
C MET A 108 14.32 -21.92 -2.26
N ILE A 109 14.30 -21.01 -1.29
CA ILE A 109 14.90 -19.69 -1.42
C ILE A 109 16.29 -19.78 -0.76
N PRO A 110 17.36 -19.37 -1.45
CA PRO A 110 18.74 -19.62 -0.98
C PRO A 110 19.17 -18.79 0.23
N LEU A 111 18.33 -17.91 0.73
CA LEU A 111 18.59 -17.04 1.87
C LEU A 111 17.50 -17.18 2.93
N ASP A 112 17.89 -17.06 4.19
CA ASP A 112 16.94 -17.09 5.31
C ASP A 112 16.05 -15.84 5.31
N TYR A 113 14.77 -16.05 5.58
CA TYR A 113 13.78 -14.99 5.70
C TYR A 113 12.79 -15.30 6.84
N ASN A 114 12.38 -14.27 7.55
CA ASN A 114 11.45 -14.36 8.68
C ASN A 114 10.27 -13.41 8.57
N CYS A 115 10.24 -12.57 7.53
CA CYS A 115 9.12 -11.71 7.24
C CYS A 115 8.72 -11.76 5.76
N ALA A 116 7.43 -11.52 5.50
CA ALA A 116 6.87 -11.40 4.17
C ALA A 116 5.99 -10.15 4.11
N GLU A 117 6.22 -9.32 3.13
CA GLU A 117 5.34 -8.20 2.75
C GLU A 117 4.82 -8.45 1.34
N GLY A 118 3.74 -7.80 0.98
CA GLY A 118 3.19 -7.98 -0.35
C GLY A 118 1.85 -7.29 -0.52
N ASN A 119 1.32 -7.42 -1.71
CA ASN A 119 0.05 -6.86 -2.13
C ASN A 119 -0.49 -7.61 -3.36
N ASP A 120 -1.67 -7.17 -3.81
CA ASP A 120 -2.33 -7.68 -5.01
C ASP A 120 -2.54 -9.20 -4.99
N HIS A 121 -3.11 -9.68 -3.86
CA HIS A 121 -3.40 -11.09 -3.65
C HIS A 121 -4.64 -11.51 -4.45
N ILE A 122 -4.48 -12.55 -5.25
CA ILE A 122 -5.53 -13.10 -6.10
C ILE A 122 -5.69 -14.58 -5.83
N LYS A 123 -6.92 -15.00 -5.60
CA LYS A 123 -7.36 -16.42 -5.62
C LYS A 123 -8.31 -16.60 -6.77
N ALA A 124 -8.14 -17.65 -7.52
CA ALA A 124 -8.98 -17.93 -8.66
C ALA A 124 -8.95 -19.43 -9.04
N VAL A 125 -9.85 -19.82 -9.92
CA VAL A 125 -9.85 -21.14 -10.52
C VAL A 125 -9.56 -21.00 -12.01
N TYR A 126 -8.64 -21.79 -12.53
CA TYR A 126 -8.33 -21.89 -13.96
C TYR A 126 -8.33 -23.35 -14.38
N LYS A 127 -9.26 -23.76 -15.25
CA LYS A 127 -9.41 -25.15 -15.73
C LYS A 127 -9.39 -26.16 -14.59
N ASP A 128 -10.26 -25.96 -13.59
CA ASP A 128 -10.39 -26.78 -12.39
C ASP A 128 -9.17 -26.78 -11.45
N LEU A 129 -8.16 -25.94 -11.70
CA LEU A 129 -7.00 -25.75 -10.81
C LEU A 129 -7.19 -24.52 -9.94
N ASN A 130 -7.12 -24.71 -8.63
CA ASN A 130 -7.04 -23.57 -7.70
C ASN A 130 -5.70 -22.88 -7.83
N MET A 131 -5.73 -21.59 -8.06
CA MET A 131 -4.55 -20.74 -8.19
C MET A 131 -4.58 -19.65 -7.13
N GLU A 132 -3.41 -19.34 -6.59
CA GLU A 132 -3.24 -18.25 -5.64
C GLU A 132 -1.94 -17.54 -5.95
N PHE A 133 -1.98 -16.22 -6.19
CA PHE A 133 -0.77 -15.46 -6.44
C PHE A 133 -0.81 -14.07 -5.83
N SER A 134 0.35 -13.53 -5.54
CA SER A 134 0.52 -12.15 -5.08
C SER A 134 1.91 -11.62 -5.36
N ASP A 135 2.04 -10.31 -5.35
CA ASP A 135 3.35 -9.67 -5.26
C ASP A 135 3.90 -9.85 -3.84
N ILE A 136 5.13 -10.38 -3.73
CA ILE A 136 5.76 -10.72 -2.46
C ILE A 136 7.15 -10.09 -2.37
N ILE A 137 7.45 -9.58 -1.18
CA ILE A 137 8.78 -9.20 -0.74
C ILE A 137 9.09 -10.05 0.50
N LEU A 138 10.04 -10.98 0.37
CA LEU A 138 10.56 -11.70 1.52
C LEU A 138 11.72 -10.93 2.11
N CYS A 139 11.74 -10.84 3.41
CA CYS A 139 12.73 -10.07 4.14
C CYS A 139 13.26 -10.84 5.34
N GLN A 140 14.47 -10.51 5.69
CA GLN A 140 15.10 -10.87 6.95
C GLN A 140 15.11 -9.64 7.84
N ASP A 141 14.44 -9.76 8.97
CA ASP A 141 14.29 -8.71 9.96
C ASP A 141 15.12 -9.09 11.18
N GLU A 142 16.17 -8.32 11.47
CA GLU A 142 17.13 -8.58 12.52
C GLU A 142 17.30 -7.35 13.42
N ASN A 143 17.27 -7.58 14.72
CA ASN A 143 17.66 -6.55 15.68
C ASN A 143 19.16 -6.58 15.90
N ILE A 144 19.86 -5.53 15.48
CA ILE A 144 21.31 -5.37 15.61
C ILE A 144 21.58 -4.31 16.66
N TYR A 145 22.45 -4.62 17.62
CA TYR A 145 22.88 -3.64 18.60
C TYR A 145 23.95 -2.73 17.99
N ASN A 146 23.66 -1.44 17.94
CA ASN A 146 24.60 -0.42 17.49
C ASN A 146 25.43 0.04 18.68
N GLU A 147 26.70 -0.37 18.73
CA GLU A 147 27.61 -0.08 19.84
C GLU A 147 27.95 1.42 19.96
N GLU A 148 27.99 2.15 18.84
CA GLU A 148 28.31 3.58 18.84
C GLU A 148 27.18 4.42 19.44
N MET A 149 25.93 4.07 19.13
CA MET A 149 24.74 4.80 19.63
C MET A 149 24.13 4.15 20.88
N GLN A 150 24.60 2.98 21.29
CA GLN A 150 24.09 2.19 22.43
C GLN A 150 22.58 1.92 22.33
N VAL A 151 22.08 1.67 21.11
CA VAL A 151 20.67 1.38 20.85
C VAL A 151 20.51 0.13 20.00
N TRP A 152 19.38 -0.55 20.16
CA TRP A 152 18.98 -1.63 19.25
C TRP A 152 18.33 -1.01 18.02
N GLU A 153 18.86 -1.36 16.84
CA GLU A 153 18.30 -0.97 15.54
C GLU A 153 17.70 -2.20 14.87
N ASN A 154 16.50 -2.03 14.34
CA ASN A 154 15.90 -3.03 13.47
C ASN A 154 16.46 -2.83 12.06
N LYS A 155 17.16 -3.85 11.55
CA LYS A 155 17.71 -3.87 10.19
C LYS A 155 16.92 -4.88 9.36
N LYS A 156 16.21 -4.35 8.38
CA LYS A 156 15.46 -5.15 7.44
C LYS A 156 16.22 -5.27 6.13
N ARG A 157 16.43 -6.52 5.70
CA ARG A 157 17.08 -6.84 4.43
C ARG A 157 16.10 -7.54 3.51
N GLU A 158 15.91 -7.02 2.32
CA GLU A 158 15.16 -7.69 1.26
C GLU A 158 15.94 -8.90 0.74
N VAL A 159 15.30 -10.06 0.72
CA VAL A 159 15.88 -11.34 0.28
C VAL A 159 15.35 -11.73 -1.08
N PHE A 160 14.06 -11.49 -1.31
CA PHE A 160 13.39 -11.79 -2.56
C PHE A 160 12.31 -10.73 -2.82
N LYS A 161 12.16 -10.37 -4.08
CA LYS A 161 11.06 -9.54 -4.54
C LYS A 161 10.57 -10.04 -5.90
N GLY A 162 9.28 -10.35 -5.97
CA GLY A 162 8.69 -10.86 -7.19
C GLY A 162 7.25 -11.30 -7.00
N GLN A 163 6.75 -12.03 -7.99
CA GLN A 163 5.44 -12.66 -7.91
C GLN A 163 5.59 -14.09 -7.41
N TRP A 164 4.66 -14.50 -6.56
CA TRP A 164 4.54 -15.85 -6.06
C TRP A 164 3.23 -16.47 -6.56
N LEU A 165 3.33 -17.67 -7.12
CA LEU A 165 2.21 -18.43 -7.65
C LEU A 165 2.14 -19.78 -6.93
#